data_fd0eecfff23ee32c72deae5de679f7b4
#
_entry.id   fd0eecfff23ee32c72deae5de679f7b4
#
_cell.length_a   1.000
_cell.length_b   1.000
_cell.length_c   1.000
_cell.angle_alpha   90.00
_cell.angle_beta   90.00
_cell.angle_gamma   90.00
#
_symmetry.space_group_name_H-M   'P 1'
#
loop_
_entity.id
_entity.type
_entity.pdbx_description
1 polymer ?
#
loop_
_entity_poly.entity_id
_entity_poly.type
_entity_poly.pdbx_seq_one_letter_code
_entity_poly.pdbx_strand_id
1 'polypeptide(L)'
;LLENIKKVSINVKNLNEFLDKKVFEIEKHDGENRIGQVNGLAWTSVGGDVLKVEAIKIKGKGELTLTGSLGDVMKESARIAFSVIKVLIDEGKIKIPKKMILDPKTNVYDSYNLHIHVPDGATPKDGPSAGITMSTAIASVFSDKKVRSDVAMTGEIDLAGNVLPIGGLKEKLIAAYKADIKIALIPKKNYERDLKDIPDEVKDNMKIIGVKDFDEVLKYALV
;
A
#
# COMPACT_ATOMS: atom_id res chain seq x y z
N LEU A 1 1.28 -44.58 -22.12
CA LEU A 1 0.43 -45.65 -21.61
C LEU A 1 -0.69 -45.02 -20.82
N LEU A 2 -1.83 -44.72 -21.50
CA LEU A 2 -3.06 -44.30 -20.81
C LEU A 2 -3.68 -45.55 -20.22
N GLU A 3 -3.50 -45.78 -18.94
CA GLU A 3 -4.27 -46.78 -18.21
C GLU A 3 -5.77 -46.41 -18.33
N ASN A 4 -6.62 -47.44 -18.39
CA ASN A 4 -8.07 -47.33 -18.54
C ASN A 4 -8.74 -46.69 -17.32
N ILE A 5 -8.45 -45.42 -17.02
CA ILE A 5 -9.08 -44.64 -15.95
C ILE A 5 -10.40 -44.11 -16.49
N LYS A 6 -11.50 -44.75 -16.14
CA LYS A 6 -12.86 -44.38 -16.58
C LYS A 6 -13.40 -43.13 -15.92
N LYS A 7 -12.90 -42.73 -14.74
CA LYS A 7 -13.35 -41.54 -13.98
C LYS A 7 -12.32 -41.19 -12.90
N VAL A 8 -11.96 -39.94 -12.82
CA VAL A 8 -11.17 -39.37 -11.74
C VAL A 8 -12.05 -38.38 -10.96
N SER A 9 -12.10 -38.53 -9.64
CA SER A 9 -12.79 -37.62 -8.74
C SER A 9 -11.78 -36.66 -8.15
N ILE A 10 -11.84 -35.38 -8.56
CA ILE A 10 -10.98 -34.32 -8.06
C ILE A 10 -11.71 -33.60 -6.92
N ASN A 11 -11.01 -33.40 -5.79
CA ASN A 11 -11.50 -32.68 -4.62
C ASN A 11 -10.33 -31.90 -3.99
N VAL A 12 -10.60 -31.05 -2.97
CA VAL A 12 -9.59 -30.20 -2.35
C VAL A 12 -8.37 -30.99 -1.81
N LYS A 13 -8.54 -32.24 -1.41
CA LYS A 13 -7.45 -33.07 -0.82
C LYS A 13 -6.46 -33.55 -1.87
N ASN A 14 -6.94 -33.90 -3.08
CA ASN A 14 -6.10 -34.42 -4.15
C ASN A 14 -5.86 -33.42 -5.31
N LEU A 15 -6.35 -32.21 -5.18
CA LEU A 15 -6.20 -31.15 -6.21
C LEU A 15 -4.74 -30.94 -6.60
N ASN A 16 -3.82 -30.95 -5.62
CA ASN A 16 -2.39 -30.74 -5.84
C ASN A 16 -1.70 -31.86 -6.63
N GLU A 17 -2.35 -33.06 -6.78
CA GLU A 17 -1.84 -34.15 -7.61
C GLU A 17 -2.08 -33.91 -9.11
N PHE A 18 -3.05 -33.01 -9.43
CA PHE A 18 -3.48 -32.69 -10.80
C PHE A 18 -3.07 -31.31 -11.26
N LEU A 19 -2.76 -30.42 -10.33
CA LEU A 19 -2.31 -29.07 -10.61
C LEU A 19 -0.82 -28.94 -10.28
N ASP A 20 -0.11 -28.18 -11.10
CA ASP A 20 1.24 -27.77 -10.78
C ASP A 20 1.26 -26.94 -9.49
N LYS A 21 2.48 -26.66 -8.98
CA LYS A 21 2.67 -25.83 -7.79
C LYS A 21 1.86 -24.54 -7.89
N LYS A 22 1.30 -24.09 -6.78
CA LYS A 22 0.66 -22.79 -6.70
C LYS A 22 1.63 -21.72 -7.22
N VAL A 23 1.23 -21.06 -8.30
CA VAL A 23 2.05 -20.02 -8.94
C VAL A 23 1.94 -18.70 -8.18
N PHE A 24 0.82 -18.48 -7.50
CA PHE A 24 0.55 -17.24 -6.74
C PHE A 24 0.10 -17.60 -5.33
N GLU A 25 0.91 -17.23 -4.35
CA GLU A 25 0.53 -17.23 -2.94
C GLU A 25 0.56 -15.75 -2.47
N ILE A 26 -0.55 -15.29 -1.91
CA ILE A 26 -0.58 -14.00 -1.23
C ILE A 26 0.17 -14.21 0.09
N GLU A 27 1.32 -13.55 0.24
CA GLU A 27 2.09 -13.59 1.47
C GLU A 27 1.31 -12.91 2.61
N LYS A 28 1.26 -13.57 3.76
CA LYS A 28 0.72 -12.96 4.97
C LYS A 28 1.68 -11.87 5.46
N HIS A 29 1.12 -10.84 6.10
CA HIS A 29 1.95 -9.83 6.75
C HIS A 29 2.80 -10.49 7.88
N ASP A 30 4.02 -10.00 8.07
CA ASP A 30 5.01 -10.60 9.00
C ASP A 30 4.83 -10.20 10.47
N GLY A 31 3.84 -9.38 10.78
CA GLY A 31 3.54 -8.90 12.13
C GLY A 31 4.46 -7.80 12.66
N GLU A 32 5.48 -7.39 11.91
CA GLU A 32 6.42 -6.37 12.35
C GLU A 32 6.10 -4.97 11.83
N ASN A 33 5.91 -4.04 12.76
CA ASN A 33 5.78 -2.62 12.42
C ASN A 33 7.14 -2.04 12.04
N ARG A 34 7.26 -1.46 10.83
CA ARG A 34 8.51 -0.92 10.30
C ARG A 34 8.35 0.53 9.85
N ILE A 35 9.46 1.29 9.90
CA ILE A 35 9.52 2.63 9.33
C ILE A 35 9.62 2.52 7.82
N GLY A 36 8.81 3.30 7.10
CA GLY A 36 8.87 3.41 5.64
C GLY A 36 8.33 2.21 4.87
N GLN A 37 7.77 1.18 5.53
CA GLN A 37 7.18 0.02 4.85
C GLN A 37 5.67 -0.01 5.04
N VAL A 38 4.91 -0.02 3.94
CA VAL A 38 3.45 0.08 3.93
C VAL A 38 2.85 -0.96 2.99
N ASN A 39 1.77 -1.62 3.42
CA ASN A 39 1.02 -2.52 2.56
C ASN A 39 0.02 -1.72 1.72
N GLY A 40 0.20 -1.73 0.42
CA GLY A 40 -0.74 -1.19 -0.57
C GLY A 40 -1.61 -2.30 -1.15
N LEU A 41 -2.80 -1.95 -1.64
CA LEU A 41 -3.69 -2.89 -2.31
C LEU A 41 -3.72 -2.61 -3.80
N ALA A 42 -3.40 -3.62 -4.60
CA ALA A 42 -3.40 -3.57 -6.05
C ALA A 42 -4.51 -4.46 -6.65
N TRP A 43 -4.87 -4.13 -7.87
CA TRP A 43 -5.70 -4.97 -8.73
C TRP A 43 -4.90 -5.39 -9.95
N THR A 44 -4.99 -6.67 -10.30
CA THR A 44 -4.29 -7.27 -11.44
C THR A 44 -5.28 -8.06 -12.30
N SER A 45 -4.88 -8.47 -13.49
CA SER A 45 -5.70 -9.31 -14.37
C SER A 45 -6.09 -10.67 -13.76
N VAL A 46 -5.39 -11.10 -12.73
CA VAL A 46 -5.63 -12.38 -12.03
C VAL A 46 -6.27 -12.20 -10.65
N GLY A 47 -6.62 -10.98 -10.27
CA GLY A 47 -7.28 -10.66 -8.99
C GLY A 47 -6.59 -9.55 -8.21
N GLY A 48 -6.91 -9.45 -6.92
CA GLY A 48 -6.26 -8.49 -6.03
C GLY A 48 -4.91 -9.01 -5.52
N ASP A 49 -4.05 -8.06 -5.12
CA ASP A 49 -2.74 -8.34 -4.54
C ASP A 49 -2.39 -7.33 -3.45
N VAL A 50 -1.46 -7.71 -2.56
CA VAL A 50 -0.89 -6.84 -1.53
C VAL A 50 0.53 -6.49 -1.92
N LEU A 51 0.75 -5.22 -2.28
CA LEU A 51 2.06 -4.71 -2.65
C LEU A 51 2.73 -4.05 -1.44
N LYS A 52 3.98 -4.38 -1.18
CA LYS A 52 4.80 -3.64 -0.22
C LYS A 52 5.34 -2.37 -0.91
N VAL A 53 5.12 -1.22 -0.30
CA VAL A 53 5.77 0.03 -0.68
C VAL A 53 6.80 0.35 0.37
N GLU A 54 8.03 0.53 -0.03
CA GLU A 54 9.17 0.81 0.84
C GLU A 54 9.71 2.20 0.58
N ALA A 55 10.01 2.94 1.62
CA ALA A 55 10.66 4.24 1.53
C ALA A 55 11.85 4.32 2.50
N ILE A 56 12.93 4.90 2.02
CA ILE A 56 14.09 5.24 2.86
C ILE A 56 14.53 6.67 2.58
N LYS A 57 15.19 7.29 3.57
CA LYS A 57 15.87 8.58 3.40
C LYS A 57 17.37 8.42 3.52
N ILE A 58 18.10 9.17 2.70
CA ILE A 58 19.55 9.21 2.68
C ILE A 58 19.93 10.68 2.73
N LYS A 59 20.95 11.08 3.51
CA LYS A 59 21.44 12.47 3.49
C LYS A 59 21.70 12.90 2.05
N GLY A 60 21.15 14.06 1.66
CA GLY A 60 21.22 14.50 0.27
C GLY A 60 20.69 15.92 0.07
N LYS A 61 20.06 16.17 -1.07
CA LYS A 61 19.60 17.50 -1.52
C LYS A 61 18.13 17.51 -1.95
N GLY A 62 17.30 16.65 -1.40
CA GLY A 62 15.85 16.60 -1.68
C GLY A 62 15.46 15.83 -2.95
N GLU A 63 16.34 15.00 -3.49
CA GLU A 63 16.05 14.19 -4.68
C GLU A 63 15.07 13.05 -4.38
N LEU A 64 14.17 12.77 -5.33
CA LEU A 64 13.24 11.64 -5.28
C LEU A 64 13.67 10.57 -6.29
N THR A 65 14.04 9.40 -5.79
CA THR A 65 14.33 8.21 -6.58
C THR A 65 13.15 7.23 -6.50
N LEU A 66 12.75 6.69 -7.65
CA LEU A 66 11.63 5.74 -7.77
C LEU A 66 12.10 4.48 -8.49
N THR A 67 11.87 3.30 -7.90
CA THR A 67 12.23 1.99 -8.46
C THR A 67 11.11 0.97 -8.28
N GLY A 68 11.13 -0.14 -9.03
CA GLY A 68 10.14 -1.22 -8.96
C GLY A 68 9.29 -1.36 -10.21
N SER A 69 9.82 -1.00 -11.39
CA SER A 69 9.10 -1.09 -12.68
C SER A 69 7.79 -0.30 -12.71
N LEU A 70 7.85 0.95 -12.21
CA LEU A 70 6.69 1.84 -12.10
C LEU A 70 6.39 2.51 -13.44
N GLY A 71 5.12 2.49 -13.85
CA GLY A 71 4.61 3.26 -14.98
C GLY A 71 4.53 4.76 -14.66
N ASP A 72 4.19 5.54 -15.69
CA ASP A 72 4.25 7.00 -15.57
C ASP A 72 3.20 7.59 -14.64
N VAL A 73 1.99 7.00 -14.60
CA VAL A 73 0.93 7.44 -13.68
C VAL A 73 1.34 7.19 -12.22
N MET A 74 1.96 6.05 -11.93
CA MET A 74 2.43 5.74 -10.57
C MET A 74 3.61 6.63 -10.16
N LYS A 75 4.52 6.97 -11.09
CA LYS A 75 5.60 7.94 -10.84
C LYS A 75 5.07 9.34 -10.56
N GLU A 76 4.03 9.77 -11.29
CA GLU A 76 3.35 11.06 -11.04
C GLU A 76 2.70 11.04 -9.66
N SER A 77 1.97 9.99 -9.31
CA SER A 77 1.37 9.81 -7.99
C SER A 77 2.41 9.89 -6.86
N ALA A 78 3.61 9.32 -7.05
CA ALA A 78 4.70 9.42 -6.07
C ALA A 78 5.21 10.87 -5.89
N ARG A 79 5.27 11.66 -6.98
CA ARG A 79 5.64 13.07 -6.90
C ARG A 79 4.58 13.91 -6.19
N ILE A 80 3.29 13.64 -6.45
CA ILE A 80 2.17 14.26 -5.74
C ILE A 80 2.24 13.92 -4.26
N ALA A 81 2.42 12.63 -3.91
CA ALA A 81 2.58 12.17 -2.54
C ALA A 81 3.71 12.91 -1.80
N PHE A 82 4.87 13.06 -2.44
CA PHE A 82 5.99 13.79 -1.84
C PHE A 82 5.68 15.27 -1.66
N SER A 83 5.00 15.91 -2.60
CA SER A 83 4.58 17.31 -2.49
C SER A 83 3.61 17.53 -1.33
N VAL A 84 2.61 16.67 -1.18
CA VAL A 84 1.66 16.71 -0.06
C VAL A 84 2.39 16.58 1.28
N ILE A 85 3.34 15.65 1.40
CA ILE A 85 4.09 15.46 2.65
C ILE A 85 4.94 16.68 2.99
N LYS A 86 5.56 17.34 2.01
CA LYS A 86 6.29 18.60 2.22
C LYS A 86 5.38 19.67 2.85
N VAL A 87 4.19 19.87 2.28
CA VAL A 87 3.19 20.81 2.81
C VAL A 87 2.80 20.45 4.25
N LEU A 88 2.51 19.18 4.53
CA LEU A 88 2.12 18.75 5.88
C LEU A 88 3.25 18.86 6.91
N ILE A 89 4.51 18.78 6.48
CA ILE A 89 5.67 19.07 7.33
C ILE A 89 5.74 20.58 7.62
N ASP A 90 5.61 21.43 6.60
CA ASP A 90 5.68 22.89 6.74
C ASP A 90 4.52 23.45 7.61
N GLU A 91 3.34 22.83 7.53
CA GLU A 91 2.19 23.11 8.39
C GLU A 91 2.32 22.54 9.82
N GLY A 92 3.38 21.77 10.12
CA GLY A 92 3.60 21.14 11.43
C GLY A 92 2.66 19.97 11.75
N LYS A 93 1.88 19.49 10.78
CA LYS A 93 1.01 18.31 10.93
C LYS A 93 1.82 17.01 11.03
N ILE A 94 2.93 16.93 10.30
CA ILE A 94 3.92 15.86 10.45
C ILE A 94 5.08 16.39 11.28
N LYS A 95 5.21 15.88 12.51
CA LYS A 95 6.27 16.29 13.43
C LYS A 95 7.59 15.61 13.09
N ILE A 96 8.61 16.41 12.83
CA ILE A 96 9.97 15.95 12.53
C ILE A 96 10.78 15.82 13.82
N PRO A 97 11.40 14.66 14.10
CA PRO A 97 12.32 14.52 15.24
C PRO A 97 13.52 15.46 15.13
N LYS A 98 13.92 16.09 16.24
CA LYS A 98 15.05 17.03 16.28
C LYS A 98 16.36 16.46 15.70
N LYS A 99 16.60 15.16 15.89
CA LYS A 99 17.78 14.46 15.34
C LYS A 99 17.87 14.47 13.82
N MET A 100 16.76 14.76 13.12
CA MET A 100 16.71 14.78 11.66
C MET A 100 16.91 16.19 11.08
N ILE A 101 16.89 17.22 11.90
CA ILE A 101 17.15 18.60 11.47
C ILE A 101 18.67 18.78 11.42
N LEU A 102 19.24 18.65 10.20
CA LEU A 102 20.68 18.79 9.99
C LEU A 102 21.13 20.25 10.02
N ASP A 103 20.32 21.14 9.47
CA ASP A 103 20.50 22.59 9.48
C ASP A 103 19.15 23.26 9.73
N PRO A 104 19.02 24.09 10.80
CA PRO A 104 17.77 24.79 11.10
C PRO A 104 17.31 25.77 10.01
N LYS A 105 18.18 26.14 9.06
CA LYS A 105 17.88 27.04 7.95
C LYS A 105 17.40 26.32 6.69
N THR A 106 17.50 24.98 6.67
CA THR A 106 17.15 24.16 5.53
C THR A 106 15.99 23.24 5.90
N ASN A 107 14.98 23.13 5.04
CA ASN A 107 13.88 22.22 5.26
C ASN A 107 14.41 20.76 5.31
N VAL A 108 13.80 19.95 6.18
CA VAL A 108 14.25 18.54 6.36
C VAL A 108 14.21 17.74 5.06
N TYR A 109 13.20 17.94 4.23
CA TYR A 109 13.05 17.26 2.95
C TYR A 109 14.07 17.70 1.89
N ASP A 110 14.72 18.86 2.05
CA ASP A 110 15.83 19.31 1.20
C ASP A 110 17.19 18.83 1.72
N SER A 111 17.23 18.28 2.93
CA SER A 111 18.44 17.72 3.56
C SER A 111 18.58 16.20 3.36
N TYR A 112 17.58 15.55 2.78
CA TYR A 112 17.56 14.11 2.51
C TYR A 112 17.03 13.80 1.11
N ASN A 113 17.70 12.91 0.42
CA ASN A 113 17.15 12.23 -0.73
C ASN A 113 16.18 11.14 -0.27
N LEU A 114 15.04 11.02 -0.94
CA LEU A 114 14.03 10.01 -0.68
C LEU A 114 14.09 8.95 -1.78
N HIS A 115 14.14 7.68 -1.39
CA HIS A 115 14.02 6.57 -2.33
C HIS A 115 12.76 5.77 -1.98
N ILE A 116 11.85 5.65 -2.96
CA ILE A 116 10.67 4.79 -2.88
C ILE A 116 10.88 3.60 -3.80
N HIS A 117 10.69 2.42 -3.25
CA HIS A 117 10.78 1.15 -3.98
C HIS A 117 9.48 0.35 -3.82
N VAL A 118 9.02 -0.25 -4.93
CA VAL A 118 7.94 -1.22 -4.89
C VAL A 118 8.51 -2.54 -5.42
N PRO A 119 8.71 -3.54 -4.55
CA PRO A 119 9.29 -4.85 -4.90
C PRO A 119 8.54 -5.55 -6.04
N ASP A 120 9.09 -6.69 -6.49
CA ASP A 120 8.70 -7.42 -7.70
C ASP A 120 8.95 -6.60 -8.98
N GLY A 121 10.21 -6.21 -9.18
CA GLY A 121 10.63 -5.41 -10.33
C GLY A 121 10.37 -6.05 -11.69
N ALA A 122 10.16 -7.36 -11.75
CA ALA A 122 9.77 -8.07 -12.97
C ALA A 122 8.31 -7.81 -13.39
N THR A 123 7.46 -7.39 -12.45
CA THR A 123 6.04 -7.10 -12.72
C THR A 123 5.84 -5.60 -12.87
N PRO A 124 5.46 -5.10 -14.06
CA PRO A 124 5.13 -3.68 -14.24
C PRO A 124 3.93 -3.28 -13.38
N LYS A 125 4.04 -2.11 -12.73
CA LYS A 125 3.00 -1.55 -11.86
C LYS A 125 2.68 -0.14 -12.31
N ASP A 126 1.40 0.16 -12.47
CA ASP A 126 0.95 1.50 -12.82
C ASP A 126 -0.40 1.82 -12.19
N GLY A 127 -0.71 3.12 -12.11
CA GLY A 127 -1.97 3.64 -11.60
C GLY A 127 -1.82 4.56 -10.39
N PRO A 128 -2.84 5.39 -10.11
CA PRO A 128 -2.78 6.41 -9.06
C PRO A 128 -3.18 5.86 -7.66
N SER A 129 -3.74 4.65 -7.58
CA SER A 129 -4.37 4.12 -6.35
C SER A 129 -3.40 3.80 -5.20
N ALA A 130 -2.09 3.92 -5.43
CA ALA A 130 -1.05 3.81 -4.40
C ALA A 130 -0.69 5.17 -3.75
N GLY A 131 -1.39 6.25 -4.07
CA GLY A 131 -1.08 7.60 -3.59
C GLY A 131 -0.98 7.68 -2.07
N ILE A 132 -2.04 7.25 -1.34
CA ILE A 132 -2.00 7.27 0.14
C ILE A 132 -0.97 6.30 0.72
N THR A 133 -0.67 5.19 0.03
CA THR A 133 0.34 4.21 0.45
C THR A 133 1.74 4.84 0.40
N MET A 134 2.09 5.48 -0.71
CA MET A 134 3.36 6.18 -0.88
C MET A 134 3.47 7.38 0.08
N SER A 135 2.41 8.17 0.24
CA SER A 135 2.36 9.26 1.22
C SER A 135 2.62 8.76 2.64
N THR A 136 2.02 7.63 3.03
CA THR A 136 2.22 7.04 4.36
C THR A 136 3.66 6.56 4.56
N ALA A 137 4.28 5.93 3.55
CA ALA A 137 5.68 5.53 3.61
C ALA A 137 6.61 6.74 3.80
N ILE A 138 6.38 7.82 3.05
CA ILE A 138 7.15 9.07 3.17
C ILE A 138 6.93 9.72 4.55
N ALA A 139 5.68 9.84 5.01
CA ALA A 139 5.36 10.40 6.32
C ALA A 139 6.02 9.62 7.46
N SER A 140 6.01 8.29 7.38
CA SER A 140 6.68 7.40 8.34
C SER A 140 8.19 7.68 8.41
N VAL A 141 8.86 7.77 7.26
CA VAL A 141 10.29 8.04 7.16
C VAL A 141 10.68 9.39 7.76
N PHE A 142 9.90 10.44 7.49
CA PHE A 142 10.20 11.79 8.01
C PHE A 142 9.76 11.98 9.46
N SER A 143 8.71 11.33 9.92
CA SER A 143 8.29 11.38 11.33
C SER A 143 9.04 10.41 12.24
N ASP A 144 9.83 9.46 11.67
CA ASP A 144 10.49 8.36 12.38
C ASP A 144 9.50 7.46 13.14
N LYS A 145 8.25 7.39 12.66
CA LYS A 145 7.20 6.55 13.21
C LYS A 145 7.04 5.27 12.40
N LYS A 146 6.82 4.17 13.11
CA LYS A 146 6.57 2.88 12.46
C LYS A 146 5.17 2.86 11.83
N VAL A 147 5.04 2.16 10.71
CA VAL A 147 3.76 1.81 10.11
C VAL A 147 3.30 0.47 10.67
N ARG A 148 2.02 0.35 10.95
CA ARG A 148 1.40 -0.89 11.39
C ARG A 148 1.42 -1.92 10.26
N SER A 149 1.94 -3.11 10.54
CA SER A 149 2.03 -4.22 9.58
C SER A 149 0.67 -4.85 9.25
N ASP A 150 -0.30 -4.76 10.18
CA ASP A 150 -1.65 -5.29 10.05
C ASP A 150 -2.63 -4.34 9.34
N VAL A 151 -2.12 -3.19 8.83
CA VAL A 151 -2.88 -2.21 8.05
C VAL A 151 -2.48 -2.30 6.59
N ALA A 152 -3.46 -2.33 5.69
CA ALA A 152 -3.26 -2.12 4.25
C ALA A 152 -4.16 -0.99 3.75
N MET A 153 -3.79 -0.37 2.64
CA MET A 153 -4.50 0.79 2.13
C MET A 153 -4.51 0.89 0.61
N THR A 154 -5.50 1.59 0.09
CA THR A 154 -5.56 2.01 -1.30
C THR A 154 -6.32 3.33 -1.40
N GLY A 155 -5.86 4.21 -2.26
CA GLY A 155 -6.48 5.52 -2.51
C GLY A 155 -5.55 6.39 -3.34
N GLU A 156 -6.12 7.11 -4.28
CA GLU A 156 -5.45 8.22 -4.93
C GLU A 156 -5.41 9.40 -3.98
N ILE A 157 -4.40 10.25 -4.07
CA ILE A 157 -4.28 11.48 -3.27
C ILE A 157 -4.14 12.68 -4.21
N ASP A 158 -4.88 13.75 -3.92
CA ASP A 158 -4.70 15.03 -4.60
C ASP A 158 -3.73 15.96 -3.83
N LEU A 159 -3.38 17.12 -4.43
CA LEU A 159 -2.47 18.07 -3.80
C LEU A 159 -3.01 18.73 -2.54
N ALA A 160 -4.33 18.68 -2.32
CA ALA A 160 -4.97 19.15 -1.08
C ALA A 160 -4.98 18.09 0.04
N GLY A 161 -4.48 16.87 -0.24
CA GLY A 161 -4.48 15.76 0.71
C GLY A 161 -5.80 15.00 0.79
N ASN A 162 -6.75 15.22 -0.14
CA ASN A 162 -7.99 14.45 -0.19
C ASN A 162 -7.74 13.04 -0.74
N VAL A 163 -8.45 12.07 -0.22
CA VAL A 163 -8.40 10.68 -0.68
C VAL A 163 -9.48 10.46 -1.72
N LEU A 164 -9.04 10.19 -2.96
CA LEU A 164 -9.92 10.05 -4.12
C LEU A 164 -10.27 8.59 -4.40
N PRO A 165 -11.45 8.33 -5.01
CA PRO A 165 -11.94 6.99 -5.32
C PRO A 165 -11.03 6.20 -6.25
N ILE A 166 -11.08 4.86 -6.12
CA ILE A 166 -10.30 3.91 -6.92
C ILE A 166 -11.20 2.83 -7.52
N GLY A 167 -10.65 2.06 -8.46
CA GLY A 167 -11.26 0.86 -9.01
C GLY A 167 -10.80 -0.43 -8.36
N GLY A 168 -11.53 -1.54 -8.63
CA GLY A 168 -11.15 -2.90 -8.20
C GLY A 168 -11.18 -3.11 -6.69
N LEU A 169 -12.08 -2.42 -5.96
CA LEU A 169 -12.11 -2.49 -4.49
C LEU A 169 -12.35 -3.89 -3.97
N LYS A 170 -13.27 -4.64 -4.60
CA LYS A 170 -13.64 -6.00 -4.17
C LYS A 170 -12.43 -6.92 -4.16
N GLU A 171 -11.72 -6.98 -5.26
CA GLU A 171 -10.53 -7.82 -5.43
C GLU A 171 -9.43 -7.42 -4.44
N LYS A 172 -9.22 -6.12 -4.26
CA LYS A 172 -8.25 -5.54 -3.32
C LYS A 172 -8.54 -5.97 -1.88
N LEU A 173 -9.80 -5.90 -1.44
CA LEU A 173 -10.18 -6.28 -0.08
C LEU A 173 -10.14 -7.80 0.14
N ILE A 174 -10.47 -8.59 -0.86
CA ILE A 174 -10.30 -10.06 -0.81
C ILE A 174 -8.81 -10.41 -0.67
N ALA A 175 -7.91 -9.73 -1.38
CA ALA A 175 -6.48 -9.95 -1.23
C ALA A 175 -5.98 -9.54 0.16
N ALA A 176 -6.41 -8.40 0.68
CA ALA A 176 -6.09 -7.96 2.04
C ALA A 176 -6.52 -9.00 3.09
N TYR A 177 -7.73 -9.53 2.97
CA TYR A 177 -8.25 -10.57 3.86
C TYR A 177 -7.39 -11.85 3.79
N LYS A 178 -7.04 -12.31 2.58
CA LYS A 178 -6.17 -13.48 2.39
C LYS A 178 -4.75 -13.28 2.95
N ALA A 179 -4.26 -12.04 2.94
CA ALA A 179 -2.97 -11.66 3.52
C ALA A 179 -3.02 -11.48 5.06
N ASP A 180 -4.15 -11.79 5.69
CA ASP A 180 -4.39 -11.65 7.13
C ASP A 180 -4.36 -10.19 7.64
N ILE A 181 -4.58 -9.22 6.76
CA ILE A 181 -4.71 -7.80 7.12
C ILE A 181 -5.92 -7.61 8.05
N LYS A 182 -5.73 -6.84 9.11
CA LYS A 182 -6.78 -6.59 10.12
C LYS A 182 -7.54 -5.29 9.86
N ILE A 183 -6.90 -4.31 9.23
CA ILE A 183 -7.50 -3.01 8.92
C ILE A 183 -7.21 -2.64 7.47
N ALA A 184 -8.26 -2.37 6.70
CA ALA A 184 -8.16 -1.82 5.35
C ALA A 184 -8.62 -0.36 5.33
N LEU A 185 -7.74 0.56 4.90
CA LEU A 185 -8.06 1.97 4.69
C LEU A 185 -8.39 2.17 3.21
N ILE A 186 -9.60 2.66 2.94
CA ILE A 186 -10.11 2.85 1.58
C ILE A 186 -10.74 4.24 1.44
N PRO A 187 -10.87 4.79 0.22
CA PRO A 187 -11.53 6.08 0.04
C PRO A 187 -12.97 6.06 0.58
N LYS A 188 -13.37 7.12 1.27
CA LYS A 188 -14.71 7.28 1.85
C LYS A 188 -15.82 7.06 0.81
N LYS A 189 -15.64 7.57 -0.39
CA LYS A 189 -16.60 7.40 -1.50
C LYS A 189 -16.72 5.94 -1.95
N ASN A 190 -15.62 5.17 -1.97
CA ASN A 190 -15.70 3.73 -2.24
C ASN A 190 -16.40 2.98 -1.09
N TYR A 191 -16.11 3.35 0.17
CA TYR A 191 -16.77 2.77 1.33
C TYR A 191 -18.29 2.92 1.23
N GLU A 192 -18.79 4.10 0.89
CA GLU A 192 -20.22 4.39 0.77
C GLU A 192 -20.89 3.69 -0.42
N ARG A 193 -20.18 3.57 -1.54
CA ARG A 193 -20.74 3.04 -2.79
C ARG A 193 -20.60 1.52 -2.91
N ASP A 194 -19.40 0.99 -2.59
CA ASP A 194 -18.97 -0.34 -3.04
C ASP A 194 -18.97 -1.38 -1.90
N LEU A 195 -19.13 -0.97 -0.63
CA LEU A 195 -19.04 -1.91 0.52
C LEU A 195 -20.11 -3.01 0.46
N LYS A 196 -21.27 -2.74 -0.14
CA LYS A 196 -22.35 -3.71 -0.35
C LYS A 196 -21.95 -4.90 -1.22
N ASP A 197 -20.98 -4.70 -2.14
CA ASP A 197 -20.52 -5.71 -3.09
C ASP A 197 -19.37 -6.58 -2.51
N ILE A 198 -18.93 -6.29 -1.29
CA ILE A 198 -17.87 -7.01 -0.58
C ILE A 198 -18.47 -8.24 0.12
N PRO A 199 -17.85 -9.43 -0.01
CA PRO A 199 -18.31 -10.64 0.69
C PRO A 199 -18.40 -10.43 2.21
N ASP A 200 -19.44 -10.99 2.83
CA ASP A 200 -19.65 -10.89 4.29
C ASP A 200 -18.46 -11.46 5.06
N GLU A 201 -17.90 -12.57 4.61
CA GLU A 201 -16.69 -13.16 5.22
C GLU A 201 -15.54 -12.16 5.34
N VAL A 202 -15.34 -11.29 4.36
CA VAL A 202 -14.30 -10.23 4.39
C VAL A 202 -14.67 -9.14 5.38
N LYS A 203 -15.94 -8.69 5.38
CA LYS A 203 -16.43 -7.62 6.26
C LYS A 203 -16.43 -8.04 7.75
N ASP A 204 -16.73 -9.31 8.02
CA ASP A 204 -16.82 -9.83 9.39
C ASP A 204 -15.45 -10.07 10.04
N ASN A 205 -14.41 -10.28 9.21
CA ASN A 205 -13.07 -10.63 9.69
C ASN A 205 -12.01 -9.53 9.49
N MET A 206 -12.36 -8.41 8.86
CA MET A 206 -11.44 -7.29 8.61
C MET A 206 -12.15 -5.96 8.84
N LYS A 207 -11.54 -5.07 9.61
CA LYS A 207 -12.08 -3.72 9.81
C LYS A 207 -11.81 -2.87 8.57
N ILE A 208 -12.86 -2.50 7.84
CA ILE A 208 -12.78 -1.62 6.67
C ILE A 208 -13.12 -0.20 7.11
N ILE A 209 -12.25 0.76 6.82
CA ILE A 209 -12.38 2.16 7.24
C ILE A 209 -12.37 3.04 6.00
N GLY A 210 -13.44 3.81 5.81
CA GLY A 210 -13.51 4.85 4.79
C GLY A 210 -12.83 6.13 5.27
N VAL A 211 -11.78 6.57 4.56
CA VAL A 211 -11.02 7.79 4.86
C VAL A 211 -11.26 8.85 3.79
N LYS A 212 -11.39 10.11 4.18
CA LYS A 212 -11.66 11.24 3.28
C LYS A 212 -10.41 12.06 2.98
N ASP A 213 -9.46 12.12 3.91
CA ASP A 213 -8.23 12.89 3.83
C ASP A 213 -7.05 12.11 4.42
N PHE A 214 -5.85 12.60 4.16
CA PHE A 214 -4.63 11.93 4.58
C PHE A 214 -4.38 12.01 6.09
N ASP A 215 -4.90 13.00 6.77
CA ASP A 215 -4.81 13.09 8.23
C ASP A 215 -5.54 11.91 8.90
N GLU A 216 -6.67 11.47 8.33
CA GLU A 216 -7.36 10.26 8.79
C GLU A 216 -6.54 8.99 8.54
N VAL A 217 -5.83 8.90 7.39
CA VAL A 217 -4.96 7.75 7.09
C VAL A 217 -3.86 7.62 8.16
N LEU A 218 -3.18 8.73 8.50
CA LEU A 218 -2.08 8.72 9.47
C LEU A 218 -2.50 8.24 10.86
N LYS A 219 -3.72 8.55 11.29
CA LYS A 219 -4.27 8.13 12.61
C LYS A 219 -4.34 6.61 12.77
N TYR A 220 -4.59 5.88 11.69
CA TYR A 220 -4.73 4.43 11.71
C TYR A 220 -3.45 3.71 11.34
N ALA A 221 -2.62 4.33 10.52
CA ALA A 221 -1.45 3.69 9.93
C ALA A 221 -0.18 3.81 10.79
N LEU A 222 0.01 4.93 11.50
CA LEU A 222 1.26 5.20 12.25
C LEU A 222 1.13 4.91 13.74
N VAL A 223 2.24 4.38 14.32
CA VAL A 223 2.41 4.09 15.76
C VAL A 223 3.75 4.61 16.28
#